data_834ca391b6742b235c2758fc21564480
#
_entry.id   834ca391b6742b235c2758fc21564480
#
_cell.length_a   1.000
_cell.length_b   1.000
_cell.length_c   1.000
_cell.angle_alpha   90.00
_cell.angle_beta   90.00
_cell.angle_gamma   90.00
#
_symmetry.space_group_name_H-M   'P 1'
#
loop_
_entity.id
_entity.type
_entity.pdbx_description
1 polymer ?
#
loop_
_entity_poly.entity_id
_entity_poly.type
_entity_poly.pdbx_seq_one_letter_code
_entity_poly.pdbx_strand_id
1 'polypeptide(L)'
;MKFILTSFLFFSSLLGAETRLAILGSGTPNPDPQRMGSAYAVIVNDNAYLVDFGPGVIRRAAELSSNWGGDIDALIPAKLKHAFLTHIHSDHTMGLSDFLITPWIMGRNEKVELFGPKDLENMATNILKAYKTDIDYRIYGTQPANKLGYKFNFHELKNGVIFQNEDV
;
A
#
# COMPACT_ATOMS: atom_id res chain seq x y z
N MET A 1 -45.45 42.19 -15.59
CA MET A 1 -44.68 40.92 -15.60
C MET A 1 -43.45 41.16 -14.76
N LYS A 2 -43.41 40.59 -13.52
CA LYS A 2 -42.25 40.73 -12.64
C LYS A 2 -41.39 39.45 -12.82
N PHE A 3 -40.17 39.63 -13.31
CA PHE A 3 -39.18 38.53 -13.37
C PHE A 3 -38.53 38.37 -11.98
N ILE A 4 -38.74 37.23 -11.36
CA ILE A 4 -38.03 36.84 -10.14
C ILE A 4 -36.72 36.16 -10.60
N LEU A 5 -35.60 36.85 -10.36
CA LEU A 5 -34.25 36.30 -10.60
C LEU A 5 -33.88 35.46 -9.41
N THR A 6 -34.00 34.12 -9.54
CA THR A 6 -33.58 33.18 -8.48
C THR A 6 -32.07 32.98 -8.61
N SER A 7 -31.31 33.61 -7.71
CA SER A 7 -29.86 33.44 -7.61
C SER A 7 -29.55 32.07 -6.95
N PHE A 8 -29.02 31.13 -7.72
CA PHE A 8 -28.48 29.87 -7.19
C PHE A 8 -27.10 30.14 -6.60
N LEU A 9 -26.99 30.21 -5.29
CA LEU A 9 -25.71 30.19 -4.58
C LEU A 9 -25.15 28.76 -4.62
N PHE A 10 -24.16 28.53 -5.48
CA PHE A 10 -23.32 27.32 -5.40
C PHE A 10 -22.46 27.44 -4.15
N PHE A 11 -22.81 26.70 -3.09
CA PHE A 11 -21.92 26.43 -1.97
C PHE A 11 -20.89 25.37 -2.46
N SER A 12 -19.75 25.83 -2.94
CA SER A 12 -18.58 24.97 -3.09
C SER A 12 -18.08 24.65 -1.67
N SER A 13 -18.44 23.49 -1.15
CA SER A 13 -17.79 22.95 0.03
C SER A 13 -16.33 22.66 -0.33
N LEU A 14 -15.42 23.45 0.19
CA LEU A 14 -13.99 23.09 0.29
C LEU A 14 -13.91 21.85 1.22
N LEU A 15 -14.10 20.66 0.64
CA LEU A 15 -13.74 19.43 1.31
C LEU A 15 -12.20 19.43 1.37
N GLY A 16 -11.65 19.80 2.53
CA GLY A 16 -10.24 19.60 2.80
C GLY A 16 -9.91 18.10 2.67
N ALA A 17 -8.70 17.78 2.22
CA ALA A 17 -8.24 16.40 2.13
C ALA A 17 -8.39 15.70 3.49
N GLU A 18 -9.12 14.58 3.53
CA GLU A 18 -9.24 13.77 4.74
C GLU A 18 -7.97 12.95 4.89
N THR A 19 -7.29 13.10 6.02
CA THR A 19 -6.09 12.31 6.35
C THR A 19 -6.38 11.42 7.55
N ARG A 20 -6.14 10.11 7.39
CA ARG A 20 -6.26 9.09 8.44
C ARG A 20 -4.93 8.38 8.64
N LEU A 21 -4.65 7.96 9.87
CA LEU A 21 -3.54 7.06 10.20
C LEU A 21 -4.12 5.72 10.67
N ALA A 22 -3.81 4.65 9.94
CA ALA A 22 -4.12 3.29 10.34
C ALA A 22 -2.86 2.60 10.88
N ILE A 23 -2.93 2.07 12.10
CA ILE A 23 -1.87 1.25 12.70
C ILE A 23 -2.15 -0.20 12.33
N LEU A 24 -1.37 -0.75 11.38
CA LEU A 24 -1.52 -2.12 10.89
C LEU A 24 -0.75 -3.12 11.75
N GLY A 25 0.31 -2.65 12.41
CA GLY A 25 1.10 -3.43 13.35
C GLY A 25 1.98 -2.55 14.22
N SER A 26 2.08 -2.89 15.48
CA SER A 26 2.89 -2.19 16.50
C SER A 26 3.80 -3.16 17.25
N GLY A 27 3.99 -4.37 16.71
CA GLY A 27 4.87 -5.38 17.27
C GLY A 27 6.33 -5.05 17.06
N THR A 28 7.15 -5.86 17.70
CA THR A 28 8.62 -5.84 17.65
C THR A 28 9.10 -7.17 17.05
N PRO A 29 10.40 -7.47 16.97
CA PRO A 29 10.88 -8.78 16.54
C PRO A 29 10.37 -9.96 17.38
N ASN A 30 9.84 -9.72 18.59
CA ASN A 30 9.23 -10.77 19.39
C ASN A 30 7.96 -11.30 18.73
N PRO A 31 7.77 -12.61 18.62
CA PRO A 31 6.63 -13.22 17.93
C PRO A 31 5.36 -13.19 18.82
N ASP A 32 4.92 -12.01 19.21
CA ASP A 32 3.66 -11.81 19.93
C ASP A 32 2.48 -12.13 19.01
N PRO A 33 1.66 -13.13 19.28
CA PRO A 33 0.55 -13.52 18.41
C PRO A 33 -0.58 -12.45 18.34
N GLN A 34 -0.60 -11.53 19.28
CA GLN A 34 -1.59 -10.45 19.36
C GLN A 34 -1.15 -9.18 18.62
N ARG A 35 0.12 -9.07 18.24
CA ARG A 35 0.70 -7.88 17.64
C ARG A 35 1.48 -8.21 16.37
N MET A 36 0.97 -7.75 15.25
CA MET A 36 1.70 -7.82 13.99
C MET A 36 2.91 -6.90 14.01
N GLY A 37 3.92 -7.22 13.19
CA GLY A 37 5.14 -6.42 13.09
C GLY A 37 4.87 -5.00 12.62
N SER A 38 5.85 -4.11 12.80
CA SER A 38 5.71 -2.67 12.55
C SER A 38 5.20 -2.37 11.14
N ALA A 39 4.02 -1.76 11.04
CA ALA A 39 3.45 -1.33 9.77
C ALA A 39 2.35 -0.28 10.01
N TYR A 40 2.35 0.78 9.21
CA TYR A 40 1.39 1.86 9.28
C TYR A 40 0.88 2.21 7.88
N ALA A 41 -0.32 2.77 7.79
CA ALA A 41 -0.81 3.38 6.56
C ALA A 41 -1.26 4.81 6.83
N VAL A 42 -0.67 5.77 6.14
CA VAL A 42 -1.21 7.12 6.01
C VAL A 42 -2.18 7.09 4.84
N ILE A 43 -3.44 7.41 5.09
CA ILE A 43 -4.47 7.45 4.06
C ILE A 43 -4.82 8.92 3.83
N VAL A 44 -4.67 9.37 2.58
CA VAL A 44 -5.09 10.71 2.16
C VAL A 44 -6.09 10.54 1.03
N ASN A 45 -7.31 11.00 1.24
CA ASN A 45 -8.43 10.71 0.35
C ASN A 45 -8.57 9.18 0.14
N ASP A 46 -8.51 8.69 -1.09
CA ASP A 46 -8.60 7.27 -1.44
C ASP A 46 -7.24 6.59 -1.68
N ASN A 47 -6.12 7.23 -1.30
CA ASN A 47 -4.78 6.70 -1.48
C ASN A 47 -4.15 6.29 -0.15
N ALA A 48 -3.60 5.07 -0.10
CA ALA A 48 -2.86 4.57 1.05
C ALA A 48 -1.35 4.58 0.78
N TYR A 49 -0.62 5.15 1.72
CA TYR A 49 0.84 5.23 1.76
C TYR A 49 1.33 4.36 2.92
N LEU A 50 1.83 3.16 2.60
CA LEU A 50 2.33 2.24 3.61
C LEU A 50 3.70 2.68 4.13
N VAL A 51 3.90 2.61 5.44
CA VAL A 51 5.20 2.79 6.09
C VAL A 51 5.51 1.52 6.85
N ASP A 52 6.61 0.87 6.44
CA ASP A 52 7.07 -0.43 6.89
C ASP A 52 6.15 -1.62 6.49
N PHE A 53 6.73 -2.81 6.45
CA PHE A 53 6.11 -4.04 5.99
C PHE A 53 6.36 -5.16 7.02
N GLY A 54 6.03 -4.94 8.27
CA GLY A 54 6.12 -5.99 9.28
C GLY A 54 5.23 -7.19 8.93
N PRO A 55 5.51 -8.38 9.53
CA PRO A 55 4.69 -9.56 9.29
C PRO A 55 3.22 -9.29 9.58
N GLY A 56 2.35 -9.69 8.66
CA GLY A 56 0.90 -9.53 8.78
C GLY A 56 0.33 -8.24 8.20
N VAL A 57 1.15 -7.34 7.63
CA VAL A 57 0.73 -6.03 7.10
C VAL A 57 -0.46 -6.13 6.13
N ILE A 58 -0.45 -7.08 5.19
CA ILE A 58 -1.52 -7.22 4.20
C ILE A 58 -2.81 -7.75 4.82
N ARG A 59 -2.73 -8.66 5.79
CA ARG A 59 -3.92 -9.16 6.50
C ARG A 59 -4.58 -8.06 7.32
N ARG A 60 -3.79 -7.21 7.96
CA ARG A 60 -4.31 -6.07 8.72
C ARG A 60 -4.88 -4.98 7.82
N ALA A 61 -4.24 -4.69 6.69
CA ALA A 61 -4.84 -3.80 5.69
C ALA A 61 -6.18 -4.35 5.18
N ALA A 62 -6.22 -5.63 4.82
CA ALA A 62 -7.46 -6.29 4.38
C ALA A 62 -8.57 -6.20 5.44
N GLU A 63 -8.28 -6.51 6.71
CA GLU A 63 -9.24 -6.45 7.82
C GLU A 63 -9.93 -5.08 7.94
N LEU A 64 -9.18 -3.98 7.71
CA LEU A 64 -9.71 -2.63 7.76
C LEU A 64 -10.39 -2.19 6.45
N SER A 65 -10.24 -2.97 5.38
CA SER A 65 -10.84 -2.66 4.08
C SER A 65 -12.30 -3.08 4.00
N SER A 66 -13.08 -2.42 3.12
CA SER A 66 -14.49 -2.75 2.90
C SER A 66 -14.72 -4.18 2.37
N ASN A 67 -13.74 -4.79 1.72
CA ASN A 67 -13.85 -6.17 1.23
C ASN A 67 -13.93 -7.20 2.37
N TRP A 68 -13.54 -6.83 3.59
CA TRP A 68 -13.53 -7.70 4.77
C TRP A 68 -14.29 -7.11 5.96
N GLY A 69 -15.18 -6.13 5.71
CA GLY A 69 -16.07 -5.56 6.71
C GLY A 69 -15.54 -4.32 7.43
N GLY A 70 -14.37 -3.80 7.05
CA GLY A 70 -13.89 -2.48 7.44
C GLY A 70 -14.53 -1.36 6.63
N ASP A 71 -14.04 -0.14 6.77
CA ASP A 71 -14.59 1.07 6.13
C ASP A 71 -13.55 1.87 5.33
N ILE A 72 -12.34 1.32 5.13
CA ILE A 72 -11.23 2.04 4.47
C ILE A 72 -10.92 1.41 3.11
N ASP A 73 -11.57 1.90 2.07
CA ASP A 73 -11.42 1.41 0.69
C ASP A 73 -9.99 1.55 0.15
N ALA A 74 -9.23 2.53 0.61
CA ALA A 74 -7.83 2.70 0.25
C ALA A 74 -6.94 1.52 0.69
N LEU A 75 -7.38 0.74 1.70
CA LEU A 75 -6.67 -0.43 2.22
C LEU A 75 -7.05 -1.76 1.53
N ILE A 76 -7.92 -1.73 0.52
CA ILE A 76 -8.15 -2.91 -0.33
C ILE A 76 -6.79 -3.35 -0.91
N PRO A 77 -6.35 -4.60 -0.70
CA PRO A 77 -4.99 -5.02 -1.07
C PRO A 77 -4.61 -4.69 -2.52
N ALA A 78 -5.53 -4.84 -3.46
CA ALA A 78 -5.29 -4.52 -4.87
C ALA A 78 -4.98 -3.03 -5.13
N LYS A 79 -5.34 -2.12 -4.23
CA LYS A 79 -5.08 -0.67 -4.34
C LYS A 79 -3.73 -0.25 -3.75
N LEU A 80 -3.08 -1.10 -2.95
CA LEU A 80 -1.83 -0.76 -2.27
C LEU A 80 -0.66 -0.71 -3.26
N LYS A 81 -0.14 0.48 -3.50
CA LYS A 81 0.94 0.70 -4.48
C LYS A 81 2.09 1.60 -4.01
N HIS A 82 1.91 2.39 -2.96
CA HIS A 82 2.98 3.25 -2.42
C HIS A 82 3.46 2.70 -1.08
N ALA A 83 4.76 2.49 -0.97
CA ALA A 83 5.32 1.82 0.19
C ALA A 83 6.72 2.34 0.55
N PHE A 84 6.91 2.68 1.81
CA PHE A 84 8.09 3.34 2.36
C PHE A 84 8.68 2.47 3.45
N LEU A 85 9.96 2.14 3.36
CA LEU A 85 10.68 1.41 4.40
C LEU A 85 11.56 2.35 5.20
N THR A 86 11.40 2.36 6.51
CA THR A 86 12.24 3.17 7.40
C THR A 86 13.65 2.60 7.51
N HIS A 87 13.78 1.29 7.74
CA HIS A 87 15.06 0.58 7.86
C HIS A 87 14.91 -0.95 7.68
N ILE A 88 16.03 -1.66 7.55
CA ILE A 88 16.07 -3.09 7.12
C ILE A 88 15.89 -4.10 8.27
N HIS A 89 15.38 -3.77 9.42
CA HIS A 89 15.14 -4.77 10.44
C HIS A 89 13.98 -5.70 10.06
N SER A 90 14.03 -6.93 10.60
CA SER A 90 13.10 -8.00 10.19
C SER A 90 11.64 -7.72 10.55
N ASP A 91 11.37 -7.11 11.68
CA ASP A 91 10.04 -6.70 12.10
C ASP A 91 9.41 -5.59 11.25
N HIS A 92 10.21 -4.93 10.40
CA HIS A 92 9.79 -3.95 9.40
C HIS A 92 9.76 -4.50 7.96
N THR A 93 10.37 -5.67 7.70
CA THR A 93 10.57 -6.16 6.32
C THR A 93 9.99 -7.55 6.04
N MET A 94 9.69 -8.38 7.04
CA MET A 94 9.25 -9.77 6.81
C MET A 94 7.93 -9.89 6.05
N GLY A 95 7.10 -8.86 6.03
CA GLY A 95 5.87 -8.79 5.24
C GLY A 95 6.07 -8.31 3.80
N LEU A 96 7.31 -7.97 3.38
CA LEU A 96 7.56 -7.44 2.03
C LEU A 96 7.17 -8.44 0.94
N SER A 97 7.44 -9.72 1.13
CA SER A 97 7.04 -10.76 0.17
C SER A 97 5.52 -10.84 0.01
N ASP A 98 4.79 -10.79 1.13
CA ASP A 98 3.33 -10.76 1.14
C ASP A 98 2.80 -9.50 0.43
N PHE A 99 3.40 -8.33 0.69
CA PHE A 99 3.04 -7.07 0.03
C PHE A 99 3.30 -7.06 -1.49
N LEU A 100 4.38 -7.68 -1.96
CA LEU A 100 4.67 -7.74 -3.39
C LEU A 100 3.74 -8.72 -4.11
N ILE A 101 3.41 -9.85 -3.51
CA ILE A 101 2.74 -10.99 -4.16
C ILE A 101 1.22 -10.96 -3.94
N THR A 102 0.73 -10.87 -2.70
CA THR A 102 -0.69 -11.02 -2.39
C THR A 102 -1.56 -9.93 -3.04
N PRO A 103 -1.23 -8.63 -2.98
CA PRO A 103 -2.02 -7.60 -3.67
C PRO A 103 -2.06 -7.78 -5.19
N TRP A 104 -1.01 -8.28 -5.80
CA TRP A 104 -1.00 -8.64 -7.23
C TRP A 104 -1.99 -9.76 -7.54
N ILE A 105 -2.00 -10.82 -6.72
CA ILE A 105 -2.96 -11.93 -6.86
C ILE A 105 -4.39 -11.41 -6.68
N MET A 106 -4.60 -10.44 -5.81
CA MET A 106 -5.89 -9.80 -5.56
C MET A 106 -6.29 -8.76 -6.61
N GLY A 107 -5.47 -8.55 -7.67
CA GLY A 107 -5.82 -7.73 -8.82
C GLY A 107 -5.03 -6.42 -8.98
N ARG A 108 -4.04 -6.12 -8.14
CA ARG A 108 -3.15 -4.99 -8.40
C ARG A 108 -2.48 -5.16 -9.76
N ASN A 109 -2.69 -4.21 -10.66
CA ASN A 109 -2.23 -4.25 -12.06
C ASN A 109 -1.20 -3.17 -12.40
N GLU A 110 -0.75 -2.42 -11.40
CA GLU A 110 0.30 -1.41 -11.49
C GLU A 110 1.54 -1.87 -10.71
N LYS A 111 2.69 -1.33 -11.06
CA LYS A 111 3.91 -1.54 -10.27
C LYS A 111 3.80 -0.86 -8.92
N VAL A 112 4.50 -1.41 -7.93
CA VAL A 112 4.69 -0.77 -6.63
C VAL A 112 5.71 0.36 -6.77
N GLU A 113 5.43 1.52 -6.19
CA GLU A 113 6.39 2.56 -5.92
C GLU A 113 7.01 2.29 -4.54
N LEU A 114 8.24 1.77 -4.53
CA LEU A 114 8.92 1.26 -3.34
C LEU A 114 10.06 2.18 -2.94
N PHE A 115 9.92 2.84 -1.81
CA PHE A 115 10.86 3.81 -1.26
C PHE A 115 11.58 3.22 -0.05
N GLY A 116 12.90 3.36 0.02
CA GLY A 116 13.64 2.83 1.17
C GLY A 116 15.16 3.00 1.06
N PRO A 117 15.91 2.46 2.04
CA PRO A 117 17.35 2.41 1.96
C PRO A 117 17.79 1.52 0.80
N LYS A 118 19.00 1.73 0.29
CA LYS A 118 19.54 1.06 -0.91
C LYS A 118 19.40 -0.47 -0.90
N ASP A 119 19.56 -1.11 0.27
CA ASP A 119 19.49 -2.57 0.40
C ASP A 119 18.08 -3.14 0.15
N LEU A 120 17.04 -2.32 0.21
CA LEU A 120 15.67 -2.73 -0.06
C LEU A 120 15.47 -3.19 -1.52
N GLU A 121 16.13 -2.55 -2.49
CA GLU A 121 16.06 -2.95 -3.89
C GLU A 121 16.55 -4.39 -4.09
N ASN A 122 17.71 -4.71 -3.48
CA ASN A 122 18.28 -6.06 -3.55
C ASN A 122 17.38 -7.09 -2.83
N MET A 123 16.82 -6.74 -1.68
CA MET A 123 15.89 -7.60 -0.94
C MET A 123 14.64 -7.91 -1.78
N ALA A 124 13.96 -6.90 -2.30
CA ALA A 124 12.76 -7.06 -3.13
C ALA A 124 13.04 -7.87 -4.41
N THR A 125 14.17 -7.59 -5.07
CA THR A 125 14.61 -8.34 -6.26
C THR A 125 14.81 -9.82 -5.96
N ASN A 126 15.46 -10.17 -4.85
CA ASN A 126 15.70 -11.57 -4.49
C ASN A 126 14.43 -12.28 -4.00
N ILE A 127 13.49 -11.57 -3.37
CA ILE A 127 12.15 -12.09 -3.07
C ILE A 127 11.45 -12.49 -4.38
N LEU A 128 11.40 -11.62 -5.39
CA LEU A 128 10.75 -11.94 -6.65
C LEU A 128 11.44 -13.10 -7.40
N LYS A 129 12.78 -13.23 -7.29
CA LYS A 129 13.49 -14.41 -7.82
C LYS A 129 13.10 -15.70 -7.07
N ALA A 130 12.95 -15.64 -5.76
CA ALA A 130 12.51 -16.79 -4.96
C ALA A 130 11.09 -17.24 -5.32
N TYR A 131 10.20 -16.29 -5.62
CA TYR A 131 8.81 -16.56 -6.04
C TYR A 131 8.64 -16.80 -7.55
N LYS A 132 9.73 -16.88 -8.33
CA LYS A 132 9.66 -17.01 -9.79
C LYS A 132 8.72 -18.12 -10.27
N THR A 133 8.75 -19.28 -9.64
CA THR A 133 7.92 -20.42 -10.02
C THR A 133 6.43 -20.13 -9.84
N ASP A 134 6.03 -19.55 -8.68
CA ASP A 134 4.64 -19.15 -8.42
C ASP A 134 4.19 -18.05 -9.39
N ILE A 135 5.06 -17.07 -9.66
CA ILE A 135 4.81 -15.99 -10.61
C ILE A 135 4.56 -16.55 -12.02
N ASP A 136 5.42 -17.48 -12.48
CA ASP A 136 5.27 -18.09 -13.80
C ASP A 136 3.97 -18.90 -13.90
N TYR A 137 3.62 -19.68 -12.89
CA TYR A 137 2.34 -20.41 -12.86
C TYR A 137 1.13 -19.51 -12.94
N ARG A 138 1.17 -18.34 -12.28
CA ARG A 138 0.07 -17.38 -12.32
C ARG A 138 0.01 -16.59 -13.63
N ILE A 139 1.14 -16.33 -14.30
CA ILE A 139 1.15 -15.60 -15.56
C ILE A 139 0.76 -16.51 -16.73
N TYR A 140 1.25 -17.75 -16.75
CA TYR A 140 1.14 -18.66 -17.90
C TYR A 140 0.17 -19.83 -17.65
N GLY A 141 -0.45 -19.90 -16.49
CA GLY A 141 -1.38 -20.96 -16.13
C GLY A 141 -2.82 -20.72 -16.65
N THR A 142 -3.77 -21.48 -16.10
CA THR A 142 -5.17 -21.49 -16.56
C THR A 142 -5.98 -20.24 -16.16
N GLN A 143 -5.49 -19.46 -15.20
CA GLN A 143 -6.08 -18.20 -14.75
C GLN A 143 -5.00 -17.10 -14.74
N PRO A 144 -4.65 -16.57 -15.93
CA PRO A 144 -3.48 -15.72 -16.06
C PRO A 144 -3.64 -14.39 -15.30
N ALA A 145 -2.71 -14.15 -14.37
CA ALA A 145 -2.55 -12.88 -13.71
C ALA A 145 -1.84 -11.84 -14.63
N ASN A 146 -2.01 -10.56 -14.35
CA ASN A 146 -1.32 -9.51 -15.09
C ASN A 146 0.22 -9.58 -14.88
N LYS A 147 0.98 -8.96 -15.79
CA LYS A 147 2.45 -9.02 -15.80
C LYS A 147 3.13 -7.84 -15.09
N LEU A 148 2.40 -7.00 -14.39
CA LEU A 148 2.91 -5.75 -13.80
C LEU A 148 2.80 -5.71 -12.28
N GLY A 149 1.68 -6.14 -11.71
CA GLY A 149 1.33 -5.86 -10.34
C GLY A 149 2.25 -6.47 -9.26
N TYR A 150 3.12 -7.41 -9.58
CA TYR A 150 4.15 -7.93 -8.67
C TYR A 150 5.48 -7.18 -8.77
N LYS A 151 5.66 -6.36 -9.82
CA LYS A 151 6.88 -5.59 -10.05
C LYS A 151 6.90 -4.31 -9.24
N PHE A 152 8.07 -3.72 -9.10
CA PHE A 152 8.25 -2.44 -8.42
C PHE A 152 9.15 -1.50 -9.19
N ASN A 153 9.03 -0.21 -8.91
CA ASN A 153 10.00 0.82 -9.17
C ASN A 153 10.65 1.18 -7.83
N PHE A 154 11.97 1.19 -7.77
CA PHE A 154 12.69 1.50 -6.53
C PHE A 154 13.14 2.96 -6.50
N HIS A 155 12.99 3.57 -5.33
CA HIS A 155 13.42 4.93 -5.03
C HIS A 155 14.26 4.94 -3.75
N GLU A 156 15.54 5.25 -3.87
CA GLU A 156 16.42 5.37 -2.71
C GLU A 156 16.05 6.59 -1.88
N LEU A 157 15.86 6.42 -0.57
CA LEU A 157 15.57 7.51 0.35
C LEU A 157 16.77 8.44 0.49
N LYS A 158 16.51 9.74 0.42
CA LYS A 158 17.48 10.82 0.65
C LYS A 158 16.88 11.84 1.62
N ASN A 159 17.73 12.69 2.20
CA ASN A 159 17.24 13.79 3.03
C ASN A 159 16.39 14.77 2.21
N GLY A 160 15.29 15.22 2.78
CA GLY A 160 14.35 16.16 2.17
C GLY A 160 13.02 15.55 1.82
N VAL A 161 12.30 16.16 0.88
CA VAL A 161 11.04 15.62 0.36
C VAL A 161 11.37 14.41 -0.52
N ILE A 162 10.82 13.26 -0.16
CA ILE A 162 11.07 11.97 -0.84
C ILE A 162 9.96 11.56 -1.79
N PHE A 163 8.77 12.12 -1.61
CA PHE A 163 7.60 11.89 -2.44
C PHE A 163 6.67 13.10 -2.35
N GLN A 164 6.04 13.44 -3.46
CA GLN A 164 5.02 14.47 -3.53
C GLN A 164 4.10 14.17 -4.71
N ASN A 165 2.80 14.35 -4.51
CA ASN A 165 1.77 14.29 -5.55
C ASN A 165 0.64 15.29 -5.23
N GLU A 166 -0.54 15.11 -5.84
CA GLU A 166 -1.70 15.98 -5.61
C GLU A 166 -2.31 15.84 -4.19
N ASP A 167 -2.10 14.71 -3.52
CA ASP A 167 -2.65 14.43 -2.19
C ASP A 167 -1.68 14.82 -1.05
N VAL A 168 -0.35 14.69 -1.27
CA VAL A 168 0.70 14.88 -0.27
C VAL A 168 1.90 15.59 -0.83
#